data_561f0fb75e1c503e69955ab355c741dd
#
_entry.id   561f0fb75e1c503e69955ab355c741dd
#
_cell.length_a   1.000
_cell.length_b   1.000
_cell.length_c   1.000
_cell.angle_alpha   90.00
_cell.angle_beta   90.00
_cell.angle_gamma   90.00
#
_symmetry.space_group_name_H-M   'P 1'
#
loop_
_entity.id
_entity.type
_entity.pdbx_description
1 polymer ?
#
loop_
_entity_poly.entity_id
_entity_poly.type
_entity_poly.pdbx_seq_one_letter_code
_entity_poly.pdbx_strand_id
1 'polypeptide(L)'
;MNADAVNIVSTVIFVIAVLHTFSTKYFEDLANKSNHHSGFWHLLGEVEIVFGLWALVLTCFLYAYKDKSFAVQYLEAQNYTEPAFVFVVMVISASKPIFDFCLNMVIRISSALPFDKTVTTFFVTLSLVPLLGSFITEPAAMTLAALMLKKNFYDKGISSKMMYATIGVLFVNISIGGTLTPYAAPPILMVAAKWNWDFIHMIQSFGWRSTIAVILNALMLTLLFRSEIKQIKFQDESTHSQIAPQSVIGIHLLFLAGVVFFAHHTVIFVGLFLFFIGFTTAYGKYQSKLLIRESLLVGFFLAGLVVLGGQQKWWLEPLLKSLNPDVVYYGAIALTAITDNAALTYLGSLVEGLSEEFKYALVAGAVTGGGLTVIANAPNPAGYSILKGSFKEGAISPLLLFINAIPSTLIAIICFKFL
;
A
#
# COMPACT_ATOMS: atom_id res chain seq x y z
N MET A 1 8.51 32.52 -13.69
CA MET A 1 7.06 32.43 -13.89
C MET A 1 6.37 33.08 -12.69
N ASN A 2 5.57 34.13 -12.91
CA ASN A 2 4.77 34.68 -11.82
C ASN A 2 3.67 33.68 -11.45
N ALA A 3 3.70 33.17 -10.22
CA ALA A 3 2.66 32.28 -9.73
C ALA A 3 1.34 33.05 -9.64
N ASP A 4 0.28 32.57 -10.30
CA ASP A 4 -1.08 33.09 -10.13
C ASP A 4 -1.56 32.81 -8.69
N ALA A 5 -2.47 33.66 -8.18
CA ALA A 5 -3.04 33.47 -6.84
C ALA A 5 -3.66 32.07 -6.64
N VAL A 6 -4.22 31.49 -7.69
CA VAL A 6 -4.75 30.09 -7.67
C VAL A 6 -3.62 29.11 -7.35
N ASN A 7 -2.47 29.23 -8.00
CA ASN A 7 -1.32 28.33 -7.77
C ASN A 7 -0.80 28.43 -6.32
N ILE A 8 -0.66 29.66 -5.81
CA ILE A 8 -0.14 29.88 -4.45
C ILE A 8 -1.11 29.31 -3.41
N VAL A 9 -2.41 29.66 -3.49
CA VAL A 9 -3.40 29.18 -2.52
C VAL A 9 -3.57 27.67 -2.60
N SER A 10 -3.58 27.08 -3.82
CA SER A 10 -3.64 25.63 -4.00
C SER A 10 -2.43 24.93 -3.38
N THR A 11 -1.23 25.52 -3.50
CA THR A 11 -0.02 24.98 -2.86
C THR A 11 -0.09 25.09 -1.34
N VAL A 12 -0.60 26.21 -0.79
CA VAL A 12 -0.82 26.33 0.66
C VAL A 12 -1.80 25.27 1.15
N ILE A 13 -2.92 25.08 0.48
CA ILE A 13 -3.91 24.02 0.82
C ILE A 13 -3.27 22.65 0.76
N PHE A 14 -2.47 22.37 -0.27
CA PHE A 14 -1.74 21.10 -0.41
C PHE A 14 -0.76 20.88 0.76
N VAL A 15 0.03 21.90 1.13
CA VAL A 15 0.96 21.83 2.27
C VAL A 15 0.20 21.58 3.58
N ILE A 16 -0.94 22.26 3.77
CA ILE A 16 -1.79 22.02 4.96
C ILE A 16 -2.33 20.59 4.95
N ALA A 17 -2.75 20.04 3.80
CA ALA A 17 -3.17 18.63 3.70
C ALA A 17 -2.04 17.68 4.13
N VAL A 18 -0.81 17.90 3.66
CA VAL A 18 0.36 17.12 4.07
C VAL A 18 0.61 17.27 5.58
N LEU A 19 0.60 18.48 6.12
CA LEU A 19 0.77 18.71 7.57
C LEU A 19 -0.34 18.06 8.40
N HIS A 20 -1.57 18.02 7.89
CA HIS A 20 -2.69 17.38 8.55
C HIS A 20 -2.47 15.87 8.71
N THR A 21 -1.83 15.19 7.75
CA THR A 21 -1.55 13.74 7.88
C THR A 21 -0.68 13.41 9.10
N PHE A 22 0.18 14.32 9.55
CA PHE A 22 0.95 14.16 10.80
C PHE A 22 0.14 14.43 12.06
N SER A 23 -1.01 15.09 11.94
CA SER A 23 -1.86 15.50 13.05
C SER A 23 -3.01 14.51 13.32
N THR A 24 -3.15 13.45 12.52
CA THR A 24 -4.28 12.50 12.60
C THR A 24 -4.41 11.85 13.98
N LYS A 25 -3.28 11.47 14.60
CA LYS A 25 -3.27 10.93 15.95
C LYS A 25 -3.85 11.90 17.01
N TYR A 26 -3.54 13.19 16.87
CA TYR A 26 -4.09 14.22 17.75
C TYR A 26 -5.61 14.31 17.62
N PHE A 27 -6.15 14.20 16.40
CA PHE A 27 -7.59 14.18 16.17
C PHE A 27 -8.25 12.89 16.66
N GLU A 28 -7.60 11.73 16.56
CA GLU A 28 -8.05 10.49 17.18
C GLU A 28 -8.13 10.61 18.71
N ASP A 29 -7.12 11.19 19.35
CA ASP A 29 -7.12 11.42 20.80
C ASP A 29 -8.25 12.39 21.22
N LEU A 30 -8.55 13.42 20.42
CA LEU A 30 -9.70 14.29 20.61
C LEU A 30 -11.02 13.55 20.45
N ALA A 31 -11.14 12.67 19.45
CA ALA A 31 -12.32 11.85 19.23
C ALA A 31 -12.64 10.98 20.44
N ASN A 32 -11.62 10.36 21.03
CA ASN A 32 -11.74 9.50 22.20
C ASN A 32 -12.11 10.28 23.49
N LYS A 33 -11.80 11.58 23.56
CA LYS A 33 -12.11 12.45 24.69
C LYS A 33 -13.44 13.20 24.55
N SER A 34 -13.95 13.34 23.33
CA SER A 34 -15.14 14.15 23.04
C SER A 34 -16.42 13.33 23.09
N ASN A 35 -17.39 13.75 23.91
CA ASN A 35 -18.72 13.11 24.02
C ASN A 35 -19.70 13.57 22.90
N HIS A 36 -19.57 14.78 22.37
CA HIS A 36 -20.55 15.36 21.44
C HIS A 36 -20.12 15.41 19.98
N HIS A 37 -18.82 15.46 19.68
CA HIS A 37 -18.27 15.60 18.32
C HIS A 37 -17.27 14.51 17.96
N SER A 38 -17.37 13.35 18.63
CA SER A 38 -16.47 12.21 18.42
C SER A 38 -16.36 11.83 16.93
N GLY A 39 -17.51 11.74 16.22
CA GLY A 39 -17.52 11.38 14.79
C GLY A 39 -16.80 12.37 13.88
N PHE A 40 -16.88 13.68 14.17
CA PHE A 40 -16.17 14.70 13.42
C PHE A 40 -14.64 14.59 13.63
N TRP A 41 -14.22 14.41 14.89
CA TRP A 41 -12.80 14.23 15.19
C TRP A 41 -12.24 12.92 14.64
N HIS A 42 -13.03 11.82 14.65
CA HIS A 42 -12.66 10.58 13.97
C HIS A 42 -12.46 10.79 12.47
N LEU A 43 -13.34 11.57 11.82
CA LEU A 43 -13.21 11.88 10.40
C LEU A 43 -11.88 12.59 10.11
N LEU A 44 -11.50 13.57 10.94
CA LEU A 44 -10.24 14.29 10.80
C LEU A 44 -9.02 13.43 11.19
N GLY A 45 -9.20 12.38 11.95
CA GLY A 45 -8.16 11.42 12.35
C GLY A 45 -7.89 10.34 11.32
N GLU A 46 -8.77 10.12 10.34
CA GLU A 46 -8.55 9.12 9.27
C GLU A 46 -7.64 9.68 8.17
N VAL A 47 -6.43 9.15 8.05
CA VAL A 47 -5.41 9.59 7.06
C VAL A 47 -5.97 9.55 5.64
N GLU A 48 -6.75 8.52 5.33
CA GLU A 48 -7.35 8.31 4.01
C GLU A 48 -8.36 9.40 3.61
N ILE A 49 -8.91 10.13 4.59
CA ILE A 49 -9.88 11.19 4.33
C ILE A 49 -9.20 12.55 4.12
N VAL A 50 -8.01 12.74 4.65
CA VAL A 50 -7.33 14.04 4.69
C VAL A 50 -7.25 14.71 3.32
N PHE A 51 -6.72 14.00 2.31
CA PHE A 51 -6.56 14.59 0.98
C PHE A 51 -7.90 14.89 0.30
N GLY A 52 -8.91 14.03 0.48
CA GLY A 52 -10.25 14.29 -0.04
C GLY A 52 -10.92 15.48 0.62
N LEU A 53 -10.76 15.67 1.94
CA LEU A 53 -11.25 16.83 2.67
C LEU A 53 -10.63 18.14 2.15
N TRP A 54 -9.31 18.18 2.01
CA TRP A 54 -8.62 19.37 1.50
C TRP A 54 -8.84 19.59 0.01
N ALA A 55 -9.11 18.55 -0.77
CA ALA A 55 -9.59 18.66 -2.16
C ALA A 55 -10.96 19.36 -2.22
N LEU A 56 -11.87 19.07 -1.28
CA LEU A 56 -13.14 19.81 -1.15
C LEU A 56 -12.89 21.28 -0.82
N VAL A 57 -11.97 21.58 0.13
CA VAL A 57 -11.60 22.97 0.46
C VAL A 57 -11.05 23.70 -0.77
N LEU A 58 -10.15 23.05 -1.54
CA LEU A 58 -9.64 23.62 -2.78
C LEU A 58 -10.78 23.88 -3.79
N THR A 59 -11.69 22.95 -3.95
CA THR A 59 -12.85 23.09 -4.86
C THR A 59 -13.72 24.28 -4.45
N CYS A 60 -14.02 24.44 -3.15
CA CYS A 60 -14.76 25.58 -2.64
C CYS A 60 -14.02 26.91 -2.90
N PHE A 61 -12.69 26.92 -2.72
CA PHE A 61 -11.88 28.09 -3.06
C PHE A 61 -11.94 28.43 -4.55
N LEU A 62 -11.78 27.46 -5.44
CA LEU A 62 -11.87 27.66 -6.90
C LEU A 62 -13.24 28.19 -7.31
N TYR A 63 -14.31 27.65 -6.72
CA TYR A 63 -15.67 28.12 -6.93
C TYR A 63 -15.86 29.59 -6.50
N ALA A 64 -15.37 29.94 -5.30
CA ALA A 64 -15.53 31.29 -4.75
C ALA A 64 -14.64 32.34 -5.45
N TYR A 65 -13.43 31.94 -5.84
CA TYR A 65 -12.44 32.86 -6.42
C TYR A 65 -12.61 33.08 -7.92
N LYS A 66 -12.99 32.04 -8.66
CA LYS A 66 -13.26 32.11 -10.11
C LYS A 66 -14.76 32.09 -10.35
N ASP A 67 -15.33 30.91 -10.53
CA ASP A 67 -16.76 30.63 -10.67
C ASP A 67 -17.05 29.14 -10.64
N LYS A 68 -18.36 28.78 -10.74
CA LYS A 68 -18.82 27.38 -10.78
C LYS A 68 -18.25 26.61 -11.98
N SER A 69 -18.24 27.26 -13.16
CA SER A 69 -17.80 26.60 -14.40
C SER A 69 -16.34 26.19 -14.32
N PHE A 70 -15.48 27.10 -13.82
CA PHE A 70 -14.06 26.82 -13.63
C PHE A 70 -13.83 25.66 -12.66
N ALA A 71 -14.49 25.68 -11.48
CA ALA A 71 -14.32 24.63 -10.49
C ALA A 71 -14.76 23.25 -11.02
N VAL A 72 -15.89 23.18 -11.73
CA VAL A 72 -16.39 21.93 -12.35
C VAL A 72 -15.44 21.45 -13.45
N GLN A 73 -15.04 22.33 -14.36
CA GLN A 73 -14.09 21.98 -15.44
C GLN A 73 -12.76 21.48 -14.88
N TYR A 74 -12.27 22.12 -13.79
CA TYR A 74 -11.06 21.67 -13.13
C TYR A 74 -11.17 20.24 -12.61
N LEU A 75 -12.28 19.91 -11.92
CA LEU A 75 -12.52 18.56 -11.40
C LEU A 75 -12.68 17.54 -12.54
N GLU A 76 -13.46 17.86 -13.58
CA GLU A 76 -13.70 16.96 -14.72
C GLU A 76 -12.43 16.73 -15.56
N ALA A 77 -11.48 17.65 -15.54
CA ALA A 77 -10.20 17.51 -16.23
C ALA A 77 -9.22 16.55 -15.49
N GLN A 78 -9.50 16.18 -14.25
CA GLN A 78 -8.64 15.25 -13.50
C GLN A 78 -8.89 13.79 -13.94
N ASN A 79 -7.82 12.99 -13.88
CA ASN A 79 -7.92 11.55 -14.16
C ASN A 79 -8.23 10.76 -12.88
N TYR A 80 -9.44 10.21 -12.79
CA TYR A 80 -9.88 9.37 -11.67
C TYR A 80 -9.82 7.88 -11.97
N THR A 81 -9.25 7.48 -13.11
CA THR A 81 -9.17 6.06 -13.49
C THR A 81 -8.39 5.24 -12.48
N GLU A 82 -7.21 5.72 -12.09
CA GLU A 82 -6.35 5.03 -11.12
C GLU A 82 -7.01 4.94 -9.72
N PRO A 83 -7.54 6.02 -9.12
CA PRO A 83 -8.31 5.95 -7.88
C PRO A 83 -9.48 4.96 -7.91
N ALA A 84 -10.28 4.97 -8.99
CA ALA A 84 -11.39 4.05 -9.15
C ALA A 84 -10.92 2.61 -9.32
N PHE A 85 -9.86 2.39 -10.07
CA PHE A 85 -9.26 1.07 -10.25
C PHE A 85 -8.74 0.48 -8.93
N VAL A 86 -8.01 1.28 -8.12
CA VAL A 86 -7.54 0.85 -6.79
C VAL A 86 -8.70 0.40 -5.92
N PHE A 87 -9.76 1.18 -5.85
CA PHE A 87 -10.96 0.80 -5.13
C PHE A 87 -11.48 -0.57 -5.54
N VAL A 88 -11.69 -0.78 -6.85
CA VAL A 88 -12.24 -2.01 -7.39
C VAL A 88 -11.32 -3.21 -7.16
N VAL A 89 -10.04 -3.08 -7.49
CA VAL A 89 -9.10 -4.20 -7.37
C VAL A 89 -8.89 -4.62 -5.92
N MET A 90 -8.89 -3.67 -4.98
CA MET A 90 -8.77 -3.96 -3.56
C MET A 90 -9.97 -4.74 -3.02
N VAL A 91 -11.21 -4.37 -3.39
CA VAL A 91 -12.40 -5.12 -2.95
C VAL A 91 -12.37 -6.56 -3.44
N ILE A 92 -12.04 -6.76 -4.72
CA ILE A 92 -12.01 -8.10 -5.33
C ILE A 92 -10.89 -8.95 -4.71
N SER A 93 -9.68 -8.42 -4.65
CA SER A 93 -8.50 -9.15 -4.17
C SER A 93 -8.56 -9.49 -2.68
N ALA A 94 -9.21 -8.68 -1.86
CA ALA A 94 -9.43 -8.94 -0.44
C ALA A 94 -10.60 -9.89 -0.15
N SER A 95 -11.29 -10.41 -1.18
CA SER A 95 -12.39 -11.34 -0.98
C SER A 95 -11.91 -12.69 -0.40
N LYS A 96 -12.77 -13.32 0.43
CA LYS A 96 -12.43 -14.58 1.11
C LYS A 96 -11.91 -15.68 0.18
N PRO A 97 -12.51 -15.95 -1.01
CA PRO A 97 -12.00 -17.01 -1.89
C PRO A 97 -10.58 -16.75 -2.41
N ILE A 98 -10.22 -15.52 -2.70
CA ILE A 98 -8.84 -15.16 -3.11
C ILE A 98 -7.88 -15.28 -1.92
N PHE A 99 -8.29 -14.80 -0.74
CA PHE A 99 -7.52 -14.95 0.49
C PHE A 99 -7.25 -16.43 0.81
N ASP A 100 -8.29 -17.27 0.79
CA ASP A 100 -8.18 -18.72 1.04
C ASP A 100 -7.28 -19.41 -0.02
N PHE A 101 -7.34 -18.98 -1.28
CA PHE A 101 -6.44 -19.46 -2.34
C PHE A 101 -4.98 -19.17 -2.02
N CYS A 102 -4.65 -17.94 -1.68
CA CYS A 102 -3.29 -17.53 -1.33
C CYS A 102 -2.79 -18.23 -0.05
N LEU A 103 -3.63 -18.33 0.98
CA LEU A 103 -3.31 -19.06 2.20
C LEU A 103 -2.99 -20.53 1.92
N ASN A 104 -3.82 -21.22 1.12
CA ASN A 104 -3.59 -22.59 0.73
C ASN A 104 -2.30 -22.75 -0.09
N MET A 105 -1.98 -21.81 -0.97
CA MET A 105 -0.73 -21.82 -1.72
C MET A 105 0.48 -21.73 -0.78
N VAL A 106 0.44 -20.81 0.19
CA VAL A 106 1.50 -20.67 1.20
C VAL A 106 1.67 -21.96 2.00
N ILE A 107 0.58 -22.55 2.48
CA ILE A 107 0.61 -23.82 3.24
C ILE A 107 1.21 -24.96 2.40
N ARG A 108 0.79 -25.11 1.15
CA ARG A 108 1.31 -26.17 0.25
C ARG A 108 2.80 -26.00 0.00
N ILE A 109 3.25 -24.79 -0.32
CA ILE A 109 4.67 -24.49 -0.57
C ILE A 109 5.49 -24.71 0.69
N SER A 110 5.01 -24.24 1.85
CA SER A 110 5.68 -24.47 3.14
C SER A 110 5.82 -25.94 3.48
N SER A 111 4.83 -26.76 3.13
CA SER A 111 4.83 -28.22 3.39
C SER A 111 5.68 -29.01 2.38
N ALA A 112 5.91 -28.47 1.18
CA ALA A 112 6.70 -29.11 0.13
C ALA A 112 8.21 -28.94 0.33
N LEU A 113 8.63 -27.95 1.12
CA LEU A 113 10.05 -27.69 1.37
C LEU A 113 10.60 -28.65 2.43
N PRO A 114 11.83 -29.23 2.24
CA PRO A 114 12.40 -30.27 3.08
C PRO A 114 13.03 -29.73 4.38
N PHE A 115 12.43 -28.73 4.99
CA PHE A 115 12.91 -28.09 6.21
C PHE A 115 11.84 -28.14 7.32
N ASP A 116 12.22 -27.74 8.53
CA ASP A 116 11.28 -27.62 9.64
C ASP A 116 10.06 -26.76 9.26
N LYS A 117 8.84 -27.30 9.48
CA LYS A 117 7.58 -26.68 9.02
C LYS A 117 7.38 -25.27 9.59
N THR A 118 7.76 -25.05 10.86
CA THR A 118 7.62 -23.74 11.52
C THR A 118 8.54 -22.71 10.88
N VAL A 119 9.82 -23.10 10.66
CA VAL A 119 10.83 -22.26 10.02
C VAL A 119 10.42 -21.92 8.58
N THR A 120 9.95 -22.93 7.84
CA THR A 120 9.52 -22.75 6.45
C THR A 120 8.29 -21.85 6.35
N THR A 121 7.29 -22.05 7.23
CA THR A 121 6.10 -21.20 7.24
C THR A 121 6.47 -19.73 7.55
N PHE A 122 7.38 -19.48 8.48
CA PHE A 122 7.86 -18.14 8.78
C PHE A 122 8.52 -17.50 7.55
N PHE A 123 9.47 -18.21 6.94
CA PHE A 123 10.18 -17.74 5.75
C PHE A 123 9.23 -17.48 4.57
N VAL A 124 8.33 -18.42 4.26
CA VAL A 124 7.39 -18.30 3.13
C VAL A 124 6.38 -17.18 3.37
N THR A 125 5.93 -16.98 4.61
CA THR A 125 5.04 -15.86 4.95
C THR A 125 5.71 -14.52 4.72
N LEU A 126 7.01 -14.38 5.00
CA LEU A 126 7.74 -13.13 4.82
C LEU A 126 8.35 -12.95 3.42
N SER A 127 8.37 -13.98 2.59
CA SER A 127 8.90 -13.90 1.21
C SER A 127 7.78 -14.01 0.17
N LEU A 128 7.10 -15.15 0.10
CA LEU A 128 6.09 -15.39 -0.94
C LEU A 128 4.90 -14.46 -0.82
N VAL A 129 4.36 -14.23 0.40
CA VAL A 129 3.15 -13.41 0.57
C VAL A 129 3.37 -11.96 0.13
N PRO A 130 4.47 -11.28 0.49
CA PRO A 130 4.81 -9.98 -0.08
C PRO A 130 4.88 -9.96 -1.61
N LEU A 131 5.49 -10.96 -2.23
CA LEU A 131 5.55 -11.06 -3.70
C LEU A 131 4.18 -11.31 -4.34
N LEU A 132 3.31 -12.10 -3.67
CA LEU A 132 1.92 -12.25 -4.08
C LEU A 132 1.16 -10.92 -4.04
N GLY A 133 1.59 -9.95 -3.22
CA GLY A 133 1.08 -8.60 -3.21
C GLY A 133 1.06 -7.94 -4.58
N SER A 134 2.00 -8.29 -5.46
CA SER A 134 1.99 -7.86 -6.86
C SER A 134 0.79 -8.37 -7.69
N PHE A 135 0.10 -9.39 -7.23
CA PHE A 135 -1.04 -10.00 -7.95
C PHE A 135 -2.37 -9.77 -7.24
N ILE A 136 -2.35 -9.74 -5.89
CA ILE A 136 -3.55 -9.59 -5.05
C ILE A 136 -3.62 -8.24 -4.33
N THR A 137 -2.79 -7.28 -4.69
CA THR A 137 -2.55 -5.98 -4.05
C THR A 137 -1.80 -6.05 -2.70
N GLU A 138 -1.03 -5.00 -2.41
CA GLU A 138 -0.26 -4.89 -1.16
C GLU A 138 -1.14 -4.95 0.12
N PRO A 139 -2.31 -4.29 0.19
CA PRO A 139 -3.16 -4.37 1.39
C PRO A 139 -3.69 -5.78 1.66
N ALA A 140 -4.04 -6.55 0.62
CA ALA A 140 -4.47 -7.94 0.79
C ALA A 140 -3.29 -8.82 1.27
N ALA A 141 -2.10 -8.66 0.69
CA ALA A 141 -0.90 -9.38 1.11
C ALA A 141 -0.47 -9.01 2.54
N MET A 142 -0.53 -7.74 2.91
CA MET A 142 -0.25 -7.27 4.28
C MET A 142 -1.19 -7.94 5.28
N THR A 143 -2.49 -7.93 5.01
CA THR A 143 -3.50 -8.55 5.86
C THR A 143 -3.26 -10.05 6.02
N LEU A 144 -3.01 -10.76 4.91
CA LEU A 144 -2.72 -12.18 4.92
C LEU A 144 -1.47 -12.50 5.75
N ALA A 145 -0.35 -11.81 5.47
CA ALA A 145 0.90 -12.04 6.19
C ALA A 145 0.78 -11.71 7.68
N ALA A 146 0.17 -10.57 8.04
CA ALA A 146 -0.01 -10.15 9.41
C ALA A 146 -0.88 -11.14 10.21
N LEU A 147 -1.99 -11.65 9.64
CA LEU A 147 -2.84 -12.67 10.28
C LEU A 147 -2.12 -13.99 10.46
N MET A 148 -1.34 -14.44 9.46
CA MET A 148 -0.53 -15.64 9.57
C MET A 148 0.56 -15.51 10.63
N LEU A 149 1.28 -14.38 10.65
CA LEU A 149 2.30 -14.09 11.65
C LEU A 149 1.70 -14.01 13.04
N LYS A 150 0.56 -13.30 13.19
CA LYS A 150 -0.13 -13.21 14.46
C LYS A 150 -0.47 -14.58 15.01
N LYS A 151 -1.23 -15.38 14.25
CA LYS A 151 -1.72 -16.70 14.67
C LYS A 151 -0.59 -17.68 14.97
N ASN A 152 0.43 -17.75 14.10
CA ASN A 152 1.44 -18.79 14.14
C ASN A 152 2.67 -18.44 14.98
N PHE A 153 2.92 -17.14 15.24
CA PHE A 153 4.14 -16.68 15.92
C PHE A 153 3.87 -15.71 17.07
N TYR A 154 3.21 -14.57 16.84
CA TYR A 154 3.01 -13.54 17.86
C TYR A 154 2.19 -14.06 19.04
N ASP A 155 1.06 -14.72 18.76
CA ASP A 155 0.20 -15.30 19.81
C ASP A 155 0.83 -16.54 20.50
N LYS A 156 1.98 -17.03 20.02
CA LYS A 156 2.76 -18.11 20.63
C LYS A 156 3.87 -17.59 21.56
N GLY A 157 3.98 -16.28 21.76
CA GLY A 157 4.86 -15.66 22.75
C GLY A 157 6.30 -15.51 22.30
N ILE A 158 6.54 -15.16 21.05
CA ILE A 158 7.88 -14.79 20.57
C ILE A 158 8.42 -13.56 21.29
N SER A 159 9.74 -13.45 21.33
CA SER A 159 10.41 -12.33 22.01
C SER A 159 10.05 -10.98 21.40
N SER A 160 10.05 -9.93 22.22
CA SER A 160 9.80 -8.56 21.75
C SER A 160 10.80 -8.14 20.65
N LYS A 161 12.05 -8.63 20.73
CA LYS A 161 13.07 -8.38 19.70
C LYS A 161 12.65 -9.00 18.35
N MET A 162 12.19 -10.25 18.37
CA MET A 162 11.71 -10.93 17.18
C MET A 162 10.43 -10.27 16.65
N MET A 163 9.50 -9.82 17.53
CA MET A 163 8.29 -9.10 17.11
C MET A 163 8.61 -7.85 16.29
N TYR A 164 9.49 -6.97 16.79
CA TYR A 164 9.88 -5.73 16.11
C TYR A 164 10.63 -6.00 14.81
N ALA A 165 11.56 -6.94 14.83
CA ALA A 165 12.30 -7.32 13.62
C ALA A 165 11.36 -7.89 12.54
N THR A 166 10.37 -8.70 12.93
CA THR A 166 9.41 -9.30 12.01
C THR A 166 8.50 -8.27 11.37
N ILE A 167 7.95 -7.31 12.14
CA ILE A 167 7.09 -6.28 11.55
C ILE A 167 7.89 -5.32 10.68
N GLY A 168 9.15 -5.01 11.03
CA GLY A 168 10.03 -4.21 10.19
C GLY A 168 10.29 -4.87 8.83
N VAL A 169 10.66 -6.16 8.82
CA VAL A 169 10.82 -6.94 7.58
C VAL A 169 9.50 -7.02 6.81
N LEU A 170 8.38 -7.27 7.48
CA LEU A 170 7.07 -7.36 6.84
C LEU A 170 6.73 -6.08 6.08
N PHE A 171 6.87 -4.92 6.71
CA PHE A 171 6.53 -3.64 6.09
C PHE A 171 7.41 -3.34 4.88
N VAL A 172 8.73 -3.55 4.99
CA VAL A 172 9.64 -3.36 3.87
C VAL A 172 9.33 -4.34 2.73
N ASN A 173 9.15 -5.63 3.05
CA ASN A 173 8.91 -6.64 2.04
C ASN A 173 7.57 -6.48 1.31
N ILE A 174 6.52 -6.01 2.01
CA ILE A 174 5.23 -5.69 1.36
C ILE A 174 5.40 -4.53 0.38
N SER A 175 6.09 -3.47 0.80
CA SER A 175 6.29 -2.28 -0.03
C SER A 175 7.12 -2.55 -1.29
N ILE A 176 8.21 -3.33 -1.19
CA ILE A 176 9.01 -3.68 -2.36
C ILE A 176 8.45 -4.87 -3.13
N GLY A 177 7.74 -5.79 -2.46
CA GLY A 177 7.18 -7.01 -3.05
C GLY A 177 6.01 -6.76 -4.01
N GLY A 178 5.33 -5.60 -3.90
CA GLY A 178 4.27 -5.18 -4.81
C GLY A 178 4.73 -4.72 -6.20
N THR A 179 6.04 -4.74 -6.49
CA THR A 179 6.61 -4.09 -7.69
C THR A 179 6.72 -4.98 -8.93
N LEU A 180 6.24 -6.23 -8.91
CA LEU A 180 6.32 -7.13 -10.07
C LEU A 180 5.31 -6.78 -11.17
N THR A 181 4.27 -6.03 -10.84
CA THR A 181 3.21 -5.65 -11.77
C THR A 181 2.94 -4.14 -11.74
N PRO A 182 2.40 -3.56 -12.82
CA PRO A 182 2.15 -2.12 -12.89
C PRO A 182 0.89 -1.66 -12.14
N TYR A 183 0.16 -2.56 -11.47
CA TYR A 183 -1.17 -2.26 -10.93
C TYR A 183 -1.36 -2.55 -9.43
N ALA A 184 -0.43 -3.21 -8.75
CA ALA A 184 -0.66 -3.71 -7.40
C ALA A 184 -0.19 -2.76 -6.30
N ALA A 185 0.93 -2.09 -6.51
CA ALA A 185 1.50 -1.13 -5.57
C ALA A 185 1.00 0.29 -5.90
N PRO A 186 0.38 1.01 -4.96
CA PRO A 186 -0.11 2.36 -5.21
C PRO A 186 0.93 3.32 -5.82
N PRO A 187 2.19 3.37 -5.37
CA PRO A 187 3.20 4.27 -5.95
C PRO A 187 3.53 3.95 -7.41
N ILE A 188 3.40 2.70 -7.84
CA ILE A 188 3.61 2.30 -9.24
C ILE A 188 2.37 2.59 -10.06
N LEU A 189 1.20 2.22 -9.57
CA LEU A 189 -0.06 2.40 -10.26
C LEU A 189 -0.31 3.86 -10.65
N MET A 190 0.03 4.80 -9.76
CA MET A 190 -0.14 6.24 -10.00
C MET A 190 0.72 6.77 -11.16
N VAL A 191 1.74 6.04 -11.59
CA VAL A 191 2.68 6.48 -12.63
C VAL A 191 2.72 5.56 -13.86
N ALA A 192 2.40 4.29 -13.71
CA ALA A 192 2.60 3.26 -14.72
C ALA A 192 1.90 3.59 -16.05
N ALA A 193 0.62 3.97 -16.00
CA ALA A 193 -0.11 4.36 -17.19
C ALA A 193 0.50 5.58 -17.90
N LYS A 194 0.90 6.59 -17.10
CA LYS A 194 1.45 7.85 -17.61
C LYS A 194 2.83 7.67 -18.25
N TRP A 195 3.63 6.73 -17.72
CA TRP A 195 4.98 6.45 -18.21
C TRP A 195 5.04 5.24 -19.14
N ASN A 196 3.88 4.65 -19.49
CA ASN A 196 3.74 3.45 -20.33
C ASN A 196 4.56 2.26 -19.80
N TRP A 197 4.58 2.08 -18.47
CA TRP A 197 5.21 0.95 -17.81
C TRP A 197 4.28 -0.26 -17.81
N ASP A 198 4.63 -1.24 -18.61
CA ASP A 198 3.92 -2.51 -18.71
C ASP A 198 4.48 -3.59 -17.76
N PHE A 199 3.92 -4.77 -17.81
CA PHE A 199 4.36 -5.91 -17.01
C PHE A 199 5.83 -6.28 -17.28
N ILE A 200 6.26 -6.22 -18.54
CA ILE A 200 7.64 -6.57 -18.93
C ILE A 200 8.61 -5.54 -18.33
N HIS A 201 8.29 -4.26 -18.46
CA HIS A 201 9.07 -3.18 -17.85
C HIS A 201 9.20 -3.39 -16.34
N MET A 202 8.08 -3.72 -15.65
CA MET A 202 8.10 -3.92 -14.20
C MET A 202 9.01 -5.09 -13.81
N ILE A 203 8.93 -6.22 -14.49
CA ILE A 203 9.78 -7.38 -14.19
C ILE A 203 11.27 -7.05 -14.45
N GLN A 204 11.57 -6.38 -15.55
CA GLN A 204 12.96 -6.08 -15.94
C GLN A 204 13.61 -4.99 -15.10
N SER A 205 12.83 -3.98 -14.67
CA SER A 205 13.36 -2.84 -13.94
C SER A 205 13.29 -3.02 -12.42
N PHE A 206 12.21 -3.60 -11.89
CA PHE A 206 11.95 -3.68 -10.46
C PHE A 206 11.82 -5.12 -9.95
N GLY A 207 11.07 -5.98 -10.66
CA GLY A 207 10.55 -7.23 -10.13
C GLY A 207 11.64 -8.22 -9.68
N TRP A 208 12.70 -8.44 -10.46
CA TRP A 208 13.76 -9.36 -10.08
C TRP A 208 14.60 -8.82 -8.91
N ARG A 209 14.82 -7.48 -8.85
CA ARG A 209 15.55 -6.82 -7.77
C ARG A 209 14.78 -6.92 -6.45
N SER A 210 13.49 -6.61 -6.49
CA SER A 210 12.60 -6.74 -5.34
C SER A 210 12.48 -8.19 -4.87
N THR A 211 12.41 -9.15 -5.80
CA THR A 211 12.35 -10.58 -5.46
C THR A 211 13.59 -11.01 -4.69
N ILE A 212 14.78 -10.61 -5.15
CA ILE A 212 16.04 -10.88 -4.44
C ILE A 212 16.02 -10.22 -3.06
N ALA A 213 15.64 -8.93 -2.97
CA ALA A 213 15.61 -8.21 -1.70
C ALA A 213 14.64 -8.84 -0.70
N VAL A 214 13.42 -9.20 -1.14
CA VAL A 214 12.40 -9.85 -0.31
C VAL A 214 12.90 -11.20 0.22
N ILE A 215 13.52 -12.02 -0.64
CA ILE A 215 14.07 -13.33 -0.24
C ILE A 215 15.22 -13.14 0.75
N LEU A 216 16.15 -12.22 0.49
CA LEU A 216 17.28 -11.95 1.39
C LEU A 216 16.82 -11.44 2.75
N ASN A 217 15.86 -10.52 2.80
CA ASN A 217 15.26 -10.01 4.02
C ASN A 217 14.61 -11.13 4.85
N ALA A 218 13.78 -11.95 4.22
CA ALA A 218 13.11 -13.08 4.86
C ALA A 218 14.13 -14.13 5.35
N LEU A 219 15.16 -14.42 4.55
CA LEU A 219 16.20 -15.38 4.89
C LEU A 219 17.04 -14.87 6.06
N MET A 220 17.50 -13.63 6.02
CA MET A 220 18.26 -12.98 7.09
C MET A 220 17.51 -13.11 8.43
N LEU A 221 16.23 -12.71 8.46
CA LEU A 221 15.44 -12.76 9.67
C LEU A 221 15.20 -14.20 10.16
N THR A 222 14.89 -15.11 9.24
CA THR A 222 14.66 -16.54 9.55
C THR A 222 15.91 -17.18 10.15
N LEU A 223 17.09 -16.88 9.61
CA LEU A 223 18.37 -17.41 10.13
C LEU A 223 18.70 -16.79 11.50
N LEU A 224 18.48 -15.50 11.68
CA LEU A 224 18.75 -14.78 12.93
C LEU A 224 17.93 -15.33 14.10
N PHE A 225 16.67 -15.66 13.88
CA PHE A 225 15.75 -16.15 14.91
C PHE A 225 15.46 -17.66 14.81
N ARG A 226 16.25 -18.43 14.05
CA ARG A 226 16.01 -19.85 13.78
C ARG A 226 15.84 -20.68 15.06
N SER A 227 16.63 -20.42 16.11
CA SER A 227 16.54 -21.14 17.38
C SER A 227 15.22 -20.86 18.11
N GLU A 228 14.76 -19.62 18.10
CA GLU A 228 13.49 -19.22 18.71
C GLU A 228 12.30 -19.78 17.93
N ILE A 229 12.33 -19.67 16.60
CA ILE A 229 11.27 -20.20 15.70
C ILE A 229 11.07 -21.69 15.91
N LYS A 230 12.15 -22.51 16.05
CA LYS A 230 12.06 -23.96 16.26
C LYS A 230 11.44 -24.36 17.60
N GLN A 231 11.44 -23.48 18.60
CA GLN A 231 10.80 -23.75 19.89
C GLN A 231 9.29 -23.58 19.88
N ILE A 232 8.75 -22.94 18.83
CA ILE A 232 7.32 -22.73 18.68
C ILE A 232 6.65 -24.04 18.28
N LYS A 233 5.73 -24.52 19.11
CA LYS A 233 4.89 -25.69 18.77
C LYS A 233 3.88 -25.29 17.68
N PHE A 234 4.15 -25.72 16.46
CA PHE A 234 3.22 -25.53 15.35
C PHE A 234 2.00 -26.45 15.57
N GLN A 235 0.83 -25.86 15.76
CA GLN A 235 -0.42 -26.61 15.77
C GLN A 235 -0.99 -26.61 14.36
N ASP A 236 -1.06 -27.78 13.77
CA ASP A 236 -1.75 -28.00 12.49
C ASP A 236 -3.27 -27.98 12.75
N GLU A 237 -3.79 -26.83 13.10
CA GLU A 237 -5.23 -26.67 13.08
C GLU A 237 -5.67 -26.55 11.62
N SER A 238 -6.14 -27.65 11.07
CA SER A 238 -7.01 -27.64 9.90
C SER A 238 -8.14 -26.66 10.21
N THR A 239 -8.04 -25.46 9.64
CA THR A 239 -9.09 -24.42 9.76
C THR A 239 -10.36 -25.02 9.16
N HIS A 240 -11.33 -25.40 10.00
CA HIS A 240 -12.67 -25.82 9.60
C HIS A 240 -13.52 -24.62 9.06
N SER A 241 -12.90 -23.64 8.41
CA SER A 241 -13.68 -22.71 7.63
C SER A 241 -14.07 -23.43 6.33
N GLN A 242 -15.33 -23.36 5.94
CA GLN A 242 -15.77 -23.87 4.64
C GLN A 242 -14.90 -23.25 3.55
N ILE A 243 -13.98 -24.07 3.01
CA ILE A 243 -13.15 -23.67 1.88
C ILE A 243 -14.09 -23.49 0.68
N ALA A 244 -13.98 -22.37 0.01
CA ALA A 244 -14.76 -22.12 -1.19
C ALA A 244 -14.45 -23.18 -2.26
N PRO A 245 -15.46 -23.67 -3.02
CA PRO A 245 -15.22 -24.57 -4.15
C PRO A 245 -14.23 -23.97 -5.15
N GLN A 246 -13.44 -24.80 -5.81
CA GLN A 246 -12.46 -24.35 -6.80
C GLN A 246 -13.10 -23.53 -7.92
N SER A 247 -14.35 -23.82 -8.32
CA SER A 247 -15.12 -23.04 -9.29
C SER A 247 -15.38 -21.61 -8.80
N VAL A 248 -15.72 -21.43 -7.51
CA VAL A 248 -15.94 -20.10 -6.93
C VAL A 248 -14.62 -19.32 -6.87
N ILE A 249 -13.53 -19.97 -6.45
CA ILE A 249 -12.18 -19.36 -6.47
C ILE A 249 -11.80 -18.97 -7.89
N GLY A 250 -11.99 -19.86 -8.87
CA GLY A 250 -11.67 -19.59 -10.28
C GLY A 250 -12.44 -18.40 -10.85
N ILE A 251 -13.73 -18.24 -10.50
CA ILE A 251 -14.52 -17.10 -10.93
C ILE A 251 -14.02 -15.79 -10.28
N HIS A 252 -13.62 -15.80 -9.00
CA HIS A 252 -13.02 -14.62 -8.36
C HIS A 252 -11.71 -14.21 -9.03
N LEU A 253 -10.86 -15.18 -9.35
CA LEU A 253 -9.62 -14.94 -10.08
C LEU A 253 -9.88 -14.43 -11.50
N LEU A 254 -10.94 -14.89 -12.18
CA LEU A 254 -11.35 -14.36 -13.47
C LEU A 254 -11.84 -12.90 -13.39
N PHE A 255 -12.60 -12.54 -12.35
CA PHE A 255 -12.97 -11.13 -12.12
C PHE A 255 -11.73 -10.27 -11.87
N LEU A 256 -10.81 -10.74 -11.04
CA LEU A 256 -9.56 -10.02 -10.77
C LEU A 256 -8.75 -9.84 -12.07
N ALA A 257 -8.54 -10.91 -12.82
CA ALA A 257 -7.83 -10.86 -14.09
C ALA A 257 -8.52 -9.94 -15.11
N GLY A 258 -9.86 -10.00 -15.21
CA GLY A 258 -10.63 -9.14 -16.09
C GLY A 258 -10.51 -7.66 -15.74
N VAL A 259 -10.59 -7.32 -14.44
CA VAL A 259 -10.41 -5.93 -13.97
C VAL A 259 -9.00 -5.44 -14.26
N VAL A 260 -7.98 -6.27 -14.03
CA VAL A 260 -6.59 -5.93 -14.33
C VAL A 260 -6.36 -5.77 -15.84
N PHE A 261 -6.92 -6.65 -16.66
CA PHE A 261 -6.79 -6.56 -18.12
C PHE A 261 -7.40 -5.26 -18.68
N PHE A 262 -8.48 -4.81 -18.09
CA PHE A 262 -9.18 -3.57 -18.47
C PHE A 262 -8.87 -2.38 -17.54
N ALA A 263 -7.71 -2.36 -16.87
CA ALA A 263 -7.33 -1.35 -15.86
C ALA A 263 -7.46 0.11 -16.35
N HIS A 264 -7.25 0.37 -17.65
CA HIS A 264 -7.35 1.69 -18.25
C HIS A 264 -8.74 2.01 -18.83
N HIS A 265 -9.72 1.11 -18.69
CA HIS A 265 -11.08 1.25 -19.22
C HIS A 265 -12.09 1.30 -18.07
N THR A 266 -12.28 2.49 -17.47
CA THR A 266 -13.10 2.70 -16.27
C THR A 266 -14.49 2.09 -16.37
N VAL A 267 -15.19 2.30 -17.50
CA VAL A 267 -16.55 1.77 -17.70
C VAL A 267 -16.58 0.24 -17.65
N ILE A 268 -15.54 -0.42 -18.21
CA ILE A 268 -15.47 -1.88 -18.27
C ILE A 268 -15.14 -2.46 -16.89
N PHE A 269 -14.11 -1.97 -16.23
CA PHE A 269 -13.75 -2.55 -14.93
C PHE A 269 -14.78 -2.24 -13.83
N VAL A 270 -15.46 -1.09 -13.88
CA VAL A 270 -16.59 -0.81 -12.98
C VAL A 270 -17.77 -1.72 -13.30
N GLY A 271 -18.08 -1.98 -14.57
CA GLY A 271 -19.09 -2.95 -14.97
C GLY A 271 -18.79 -4.37 -14.46
N LEU A 272 -17.55 -4.82 -14.59
CA LEU A 272 -17.07 -6.10 -14.03
C LEU A 272 -17.21 -6.12 -12.50
N PHE A 273 -16.91 -5.02 -11.83
CA PHE A 273 -17.07 -4.90 -10.39
C PHE A 273 -18.54 -5.01 -9.95
N LEU A 274 -19.46 -4.35 -10.63
CA LEU A 274 -20.89 -4.48 -10.32
C LEU A 274 -21.38 -5.92 -10.52
N PHE A 275 -20.89 -6.60 -11.57
CA PHE A 275 -21.19 -8.01 -11.78
C PHE A 275 -20.57 -8.90 -10.68
N PHE A 276 -19.33 -8.59 -10.25
CA PHE A 276 -18.69 -9.26 -9.12
C PHE A 276 -19.51 -9.12 -7.82
N ILE A 277 -20.03 -7.93 -7.50
CA ILE A 277 -20.92 -7.72 -6.34
C ILE A 277 -22.17 -8.61 -6.43
N GLY A 278 -22.81 -8.68 -7.60
CA GLY A 278 -23.95 -9.59 -7.83
C GLY A 278 -23.57 -11.06 -7.61
N PHE A 279 -22.41 -11.48 -8.15
CA PHE A 279 -21.90 -12.84 -7.96
C PHE A 279 -21.62 -13.16 -6.48
N THR A 280 -20.94 -12.27 -5.77
CA THR A 280 -20.63 -12.48 -4.33
C THR A 280 -21.89 -12.53 -3.47
N THR A 281 -22.94 -11.79 -3.83
CA THR A 281 -24.25 -11.86 -3.17
C THR A 281 -24.90 -13.22 -3.41
N ALA A 282 -24.90 -13.72 -4.65
CA ALA A 282 -25.47 -15.02 -5.00
C ALA A 282 -24.75 -16.21 -4.30
N TYR A 283 -23.44 -16.09 -4.10
CA TYR A 283 -22.60 -17.10 -3.46
C TYR A 283 -22.17 -16.69 -2.04
N GLY A 284 -23.00 -15.92 -1.33
CA GLY A 284 -22.71 -15.30 -0.03
C GLY A 284 -22.20 -16.26 1.06
N LYS A 285 -22.58 -17.55 1.02
CA LYS A 285 -22.08 -18.56 1.97
C LYS A 285 -20.58 -18.80 1.94
N TYR A 286 -19.89 -18.43 0.83
CA TYR A 286 -18.45 -18.56 0.66
C TYR A 286 -17.72 -17.23 0.84
N GLN A 287 -18.44 -16.16 1.15
CA GLN A 287 -17.88 -14.82 1.34
C GLN A 287 -17.75 -14.47 2.82
N SER A 288 -16.79 -13.60 3.11
CA SER A 288 -16.80 -12.74 4.28
C SER A 288 -17.34 -11.37 3.88
N LYS A 289 -17.49 -10.47 4.85
CA LYS A 289 -17.83 -9.06 4.56
C LYS A 289 -16.76 -8.48 3.61
N LEU A 290 -17.20 -7.96 2.46
CA LEU A 290 -16.29 -7.29 1.53
C LEU A 290 -15.76 -5.99 2.14
N LEU A 291 -14.49 -5.70 1.94
CA LEU A 291 -13.80 -4.50 2.44
C LEU A 291 -14.10 -3.27 1.56
N ILE A 292 -15.42 -2.99 1.33
CA ILE A 292 -15.84 -1.89 0.46
C ILE A 292 -15.46 -0.54 1.06
N ARG A 293 -15.71 -0.34 2.38
CA ARG A 293 -15.42 0.94 3.04
C ARG A 293 -13.93 1.25 3.03
N GLU A 294 -13.12 0.29 3.42
CA GLU A 294 -11.67 0.42 3.52
C GLU A 294 -11.05 0.70 2.14
N SER A 295 -11.49 -0.03 1.12
CA SER A 295 -11.04 0.16 -0.26
C SER A 295 -11.51 1.50 -0.85
N LEU A 296 -12.73 1.94 -0.52
CA LEU A 296 -13.27 3.23 -0.95
C LEU A 296 -12.48 4.40 -0.34
N LEU A 297 -12.06 4.28 0.92
CA LEU A 297 -11.25 5.30 1.59
C LEU A 297 -9.90 5.49 0.90
N VAL A 298 -9.23 4.39 0.51
CA VAL A 298 -7.99 4.47 -0.27
C VAL A 298 -8.23 5.11 -1.64
N GLY A 299 -9.30 4.72 -2.35
CA GLY A 299 -9.70 5.36 -3.61
C GLY A 299 -9.97 6.87 -3.44
N PHE A 300 -10.63 7.26 -2.33
CA PHE A 300 -10.92 8.66 -2.00
C PHE A 300 -9.65 9.46 -1.67
N PHE A 301 -8.71 8.86 -0.94
CA PHE A 301 -7.39 9.44 -0.70
C PHE A 301 -6.68 9.76 -2.02
N LEU A 302 -6.60 8.77 -2.93
CA LEU A 302 -5.94 8.94 -4.22
C LEU A 302 -6.66 9.97 -5.11
N ALA A 303 -8.00 9.97 -5.11
CA ALA A 303 -8.79 10.97 -5.84
C ALA A 303 -8.53 12.40 -5.29
N GLY A 304 -8.49 12.55 -3.97
CA GLY A 304 -8.14 13.82 -3.32
C GLY A 304 -6.72 14.27 -3.66
N LEU A 305 -5.78 13.34 -3.70
CA LEU A 305 -4.40 13.59 -4.12
C LEU A 305 -4.33 14.08 -5.57
N VAL A 306 -5.10 13.48 -6.48
CA VAL A 306 -5.18 13.90 -7.89
C VAL A 306 -5.70 15.33 -8.00
N VAL A 307 -6.76 15.68 -7.27
CA VAL A 307 -7.32 17.03 -7.27
C VAL A 307 -6.34 18.06 -6.70
N LEU A 308 -5.72 17.77 -5.56
CA LEU A 308 -4.77 18.70 -4.92
C LEU A 308 -3.46 18.80 -5.70
N GLY A 309 -2.99 17.71 -6.25
CA GLY A 309 -1.74 17.64 -7.00
C GLY A 309 -1.78 18.35 -8.34
N GLY A 310 -2.94 18.39 -9.01
CA GLY A 310 -3.08 19.01 -10.34
C GLY A 310 -2.60 20.44 -10.45
N GLN A 311 -2.57 21.19 -9.33
CA GLN A 311 -2.09 22.58 -9.26
C GLN A 311 -0.62 22.72 -8.81
N GLN A 312 0.13 21.62 -8.61
CA GLN A 312 1.48 21.68 -8.04
C GLN A 312 2.60 21.74 -9.08
N LYS A 313 2.30 21.51 -10.37
CA LYS A 313 3.30 21.41 -11.46
C LYS A 313 4.23 22.65 -11.52
N TRP A 314 3.72 23.84 -11.25
CA TRP A 314 4.44 25.11 -11.42
C TRP A 314 5.72 25.24 -10.59
N TRP A 315 5.78 24.66 -9.40
CA TRP A 315 6.95 24.66 -8.53
C TRP A 315 7.70 23.32 -8.55
N LEU A 316 6.98 22.21 -8.77
CA LEU A 316 7.57 20.87 -8.86
C LEU A 316 8.50 20.73 -10.07
N GLU A 317 8.09 21.27 -11.23
CA GLU A 317 8.84 21.11 -12.46
C GLU A 317 10.26 21.69 -12.38
N PRO A 318 10.49 22.97 -11.99
CA PRO A 318 11.84 23.49 -11.84
C PRO A 318 12.64 22.78 -10.74
N LEU A 319 11.98 22.38 -9.64
CA LEU A 319 12.63 21.65 -8.56
C LEU A 319 13.12 20.29 -9.04
N LEU A 320 12.24 19.44 -9.57
CA LEU A 320 12.60 18.06 -9.95
C LEU A 320 13.60 18.00 -11.11
N LYS A 321 13.49 18.92 -12.09
CA LYS A 321 14.46 19.00 -13.20
C LYS A 321 15.86 19.45 -12.75
N SER A 322 16.02 20.02 -11.57
CA SER A 322 17.33 20.40 -11.02
C SER A 322 18.03 19.26 -10.27
N LEU A 323 17.33 18.16 -9.96
CA LEU A 323 17.85 17.07 -9.16
C LEU A 323 18.46 15.97 -10.05
N ASN A 324 19.55 15.37 -9.60
CA ASN A 324 20.09 14.18 -10.22
C ASN A 324 19.39 12.90 -9.68
N PRO A 325 19.43 11.77 -10.42
CA PRO A 325 18.76 10.54 -10.02
C PRO A 325 19.16 10.00 -8.63
N ASP A 326 20.41 10.19 -8.21
CA ASP A 326 20.86 9.72 -6.88
C ASP A 326 20.22 10.51 -5.75
N VAL A 327 20.16 11.83 -5.88
CA VAL A 327 19.46 12.69 -4.91
C VAL A 327 17.98 12.35 -4.87
N VAL A 328 17.38 12.07 -6.02
CA VAL A 328 15.96 11.64 -6.11
C VAL A 328 15.75 10.30 -5.40
N TYR A 329 16.61 9.32 -5.62
CA TYR A 329 16.49 7.99 -5.00
C TYR A 329 16.53 8.08 -3.47
N TYR A 330 17.59 8.65 -2.91
CA TYR A 330 17.74 8.76 -1.46
C TYR A 330 16.76 9.77 -0.85
N GLY A 331 16.47 10.84 -1.57
CA GLY A 331 15.44 11.80 -1.18
C GLY A 331 14.05 11.18 -1.13
N ALA A 332 13.70 10.31 -2.09
CA ALA A 332 12.45 9.58 -2.10
C ALA A 332 12.35 8.60 -0.92
N ILE A 333 13.43 7.89 -0.56
CA ILE A 333 13.47 7.03 0.64
C ILE A 333 13.18 7.85 1.90
N ALA A 334 13.86 8.99 2.07
CA ALA A 334 13.73 9.82 3.26
C ALA A 334 12.35 10.48 3.35
N LEU A 335 11.85 11.02 2.24
CA LEU A 335 10.53 11.64 2.18
C LEU A 335 9.41 10.62 2.40
N THR A 336 9.52 9.43 1.83
CA THR A 336 8.53 8.37 2.04
C THR A 336 8.46 7.95 3.52
N ALA A 337 9.55 7.97 4.25
CA ALA A 337 9.53 7.67 5.69
C ALA A 337 8.61 8.62 6.49
N ILE A 338 8.36 9.82 5.98
CA ILE A 338 7.52 10.84 6.62
C ILE A 338 6.26 11.21 5.82
N THR A 339 6.08 10.64 4.61
CA THR A 339 4.89 10.84 3.76
C THR A 339 4.49 9.52 3.13
N ASP A 340 3.33 9.48 2.45
CA ASP A 340 2.90 8.32 1.67
C ASP A 340 3.69 8.20 0.34
N ASN A 341 4.09 6.99 -0.02
CA ASN A 341 4.88 6.71 -1.22
C ASN A 341 4.11 6.98 -2.54
N ALA A 342 2.80 6.74 -2.56
CA ALA A 342 1.97 7.00 -3.74
C ALA A 342 1.82 8.51 -3.99
N ALA A 343 1.71 9.31 -2.93
CA ALA A 343 1.68 10.76 -3.04
C ALA A 343 2.98 11.30 -3.68
N LEU A 344 4.13 10.78 -3.26
CA LEU A 344 5.43 11.19 -3.77
C LEU A 344 5.60 10.85 -5.25
N THR A 345 5.27 9.62 -5.66
CA THR A 345 5.41 9.20 -7.06
C THR A 345 4.41 9.91 -7.97
N TYR A 346 3.16 10.10 -7.50
CA TYR A 346 2.17 10.88 -8.23
C TYR A 346 2.65 12.30 -8.51
N LEU A 347 3.15 13.01 -7.50
CA LEU A 347 3.67 14.37 -7.68
C LEU A 347 4.81 14.40 -8.69
N GLY A 348 5.73 13.45 -8.63
CA GLY A 348 6.80 13.32 -9.63
C GLY A 348 6.27 13.09 -11.03
N SER A 349 5.16 12.36 -11.17
CA SER A 349 4.55 12.09 -12.47
C SER A 349 3.93 13.32 -13.14
N LEU A 350 3.66 14.39 -12.39
CA LEU A 350 3.13 15.65 -12.95
C LEU A 350 4.14 16.37 -13.83
N VAL A 351 5.44 16.09 -13.65
CA VAL A 351 6.52 16.71 -14.40
C VAL A 351 6.81 15.89 -15.67
N GLU A 352 6.81 16.57 -16.81
CA GLU A 352 7.08 15.96 -18.11
C GLU A 352 8.58 16.06 -18.47
N GLY A 353 9.04 15.14 -19.33
CA GLY A 353 10.42 15.15 -19.83
C GLY A 353 11.46 14.69 -18.80
N LEU A 354 11.06 13.98 -17.75
CA LEU A 354 11.99 13.31 -16.84
C LEU A 354 12.67 12.12 -17.54
N SER A 355 13.97 11.90 -17.28
CA SER A 355 14.69 10.74 -17.81
C SER A 355 14.21 9.43 -17.21
N GLU A 356 14.45 8.31 -17.88
CA GLU A 356 14.08 6.98 -17.37
C GLU A 356 14.81 6.66 -16.07
N GLU A 357 16.09 7.08 -15.93
CA GLU A 357 16.85 6.92 -14.69
C GLU A 357 16.20 7.70 -13.54
N PHE A 358 15.70 8.90 -13.81
CA PHE A 358 15.00 9.70 -12.81
C PHE A 358 13.70 9.02 -12.35
N LYS A 359 12.87 8.57 -13.30
CA LYS A 359 11.61 7.88 -13.03
C LYS A 359 11.83 6.61 -12.22
N TYR A 360 12.84 5.81 -12.63
CA TYR A 360 13.26 4.63 -11.88
C TYR A 360 13.70 4.99 -10.45
N ALA A 361 14.61 5.96 -10.31
CA ALA A 361 15.12 6.39 -9.01
C ALA A 361 14.00 6.86 -8.07
N LEU A 362 13.04 7.62 -8.57
CA LEU A 362 11.90 8.10 -7.80
C LEU A 362 11.05 6.94 -7.26
N VAL A 363 10.66 6.01 -8.14
CA VAL A 363 9.79 4.89 -7.74
C VAL A 363 10.54 3.88 -6.89
N ALA A 364 11.78 3.52 -7.27
CA ALA A 364 12.60 2.61 -6.48
C ALA A 364 12.88 3.15 -5.08
N GLY A 365 13.16 4.46 -4.96
CA GLY A 365 13.32 5.12 -3.67
C GLY A 365 12.03 5.13 -2.84
N ALA A 366 10.90 5.46 -3.47
CA ALA A 366 9.60 5.50 -2.80
C ALA A 366 9.17 4.12 -2.25
N VAL A 367 9.30 3.05 -3.04
CA VAL A 367 8.96 1.70 -2.55
C VAL A 367 9.96 1.20 -1.50
N THR A 368 11.24 1.56 -1.61
CA THR A 368 12.28 1.21 -0.62
C THR A 368 12.01 1.88 0.73
N GLY A 369 11.56 3.14 0.73
CA GLY A 369 11.21 3.88 1.95
C GLY A 369 9.88 3.46 2.58
N GLY A 370 8.99 2.81 1.82
CA GLY A 370 7.61 2.53 2.22
C GLY A 370 7.45 1.60 3.43
N GLY A 371 8.48 0.87 3.83
CA GLY A 371 8.45 0.03 5.03
C GLY A 371 8.96 0.69 6.31
N LEU A 372 9.51 1.90 6.25
CA LEU A 372 10.20 2.53 7.37
C LEU A 372 9.27 2.97 8.51
N THR A 373 8.05 3.40 8.19
CA THR A 373 7.07 3.87 9.16
C THR A 373 5.65 3.38 8.83
N VAL A 374 4.73 3.57 9.76
CA VAL A 374 3.33 3.18 9.53
C VAL A 374 2.68 4.01 8.42
N ILE A 375 3.03 5.29 8.30
CA ILE A 375 2.44 6.21 7.31
C ILE A 375 3.12 6.16 5.94
N ALA A 376 4.26 5.50 5.83
CA ALA A 376 5.07 5.47 4.61
C ALA A 376 4.41 4.73 3.42
N ASN A 377 3.47 3.82 3.69
CA ASN A 377 2.76 3.06 2.67
C ASN A 377 1.34 2.71 3.15
N ALA A 378 0.36 2.83 2.28
CA ALA A 378 -1.06 2.61 2.54
C ALA A 378 -1.42 1.27 3.24
N PRO A 379 -0.79 0.11 2.98
CA PRO A 379 -1.07 -1.15 3.67
C PRO A 379 -0.53 -1.23 5.12
N ASN A 380 0.42 -0.39 5.51
CA ASN A 380 1.09 -0.49 6.82
C ASN A 380 0.14 -0.33 8.02
N PRO A 381 -0.86 0.58 8.02
CA PRO A 381 -1.84 0.70 9.09
C PRO A 381 -2.62 -0.60 9.33
N ALA A 382 -2.94 -1.38 8.28
CA ALA A 382 -3.62 -2.66 8.44
C ALA A 382 -2.73 -3.68 9.18
N GLY A 383 -1.47 -3.81 8.78
CA GLY A 383 -0.49 -4.66 9.47
C GLY A 383 -0.28 -4.25 10.93
N TYR A 384 -0.14 -2.94 11.18
CA TYR A 384 -0.05 -2.37 12.51
C TYR A 384 -1.28 -2.74 13.36
N SER A 385 -2.49 -2.53 12.85
CA SER A 385 -3.73 -2.78 13.57
C SER A 385 -3.92 -4.26 13.96
N ILE A 386 -3.53 -5.18 13.08
CA ILE A 386 -3.62 -6.63 13.31
C ILE A 386 -2.62 -7.06 14.40
N LEU A 387 -1.40 -6.53 14.38
CA LEU A 387 -0.30 -7.00 15.23
C LEU A 387 -0.16 -6.25 16.56
N LYS A 388 -0.64 -5.01 16.67
CA LYS A 388 -0.42 -4.14 17.83
C LYS A 388 -0.83 -4.77 19.17
N GLY A 389 -1.92 -5.55 19.18
CA GLY A 389 -2.42 -6.22 20.39
C GLY A 389 -1.47 -7.27 20.99
N SER A 390 -0.48 -7.75 20.23
CA SER A 390 0.54 -8.70 20.69
C SER A 390 1.72 -8.00 21.37
N PHE A 391 1.86 -6.68 21.23
CA PHE A 391 2.93 -5.89 21.84
C PHE A 391 2.56 -5.42 23.26
N LYS A 392 3.57 -5.07 24.05
CA LYS A 392 3.36 -4.50 25.37
C LYS A 392 2.49 -3.24 25.26
N GLU A 393 1.53 -3.08 26.17
CA GLU A 393 0.61 -1.94 26.22
C GLU A 393 -0.31 -1.81 24.99
N GLY A 394 -0.38 -2.85 24.11
CA GLY A 394 -1.19 -2.83 22.91
C GLY A 394 -0.75 -1.80 21.87
N ALA A 395 0.52 -1.36 21.91
CA ALA A 395 1.08 -0.36 21.01
C ALA A 395 2.44 -0.78 20.47
N ILE A 396 2.71 -0.44 19.20
CA ILE A 396 3.99 -0.63 18.55
C ILE A 396 4.74 0.72 18.60
N SER A 397 5.93 0.73 19.21
CA SER A 397 6.76 1.93 19.25
C SER A 397 7.21 2.34 17.84
N PRO A 398 6.91 3.57 17.38
CA PRO A 398 7.33 4.01 16.04
C PRO A 398 8.85 4.01 15.88
N LEU A 399 9.59 4.39 16.92
CA LEU A 399 11.06 4.40 16.89
C LEU A 399 11.64 2.99 16.76
N LEU A 400 11.12 2.02 17.53
CA LEU A 400 11.59 0.64 17.43
C LEU A 400 11.22 0.00 16.11
N LEU A 401 10.04 0.30 15.56
CA LEU A 401 9.65 -0.12 14.21
C LEU A 401 10.65 0.42 13.18
N PHE A 402 10.90 1.74 13.19
CA PHE A 402 11.83 2.39 12.28
C PHE A 402 13.23 1.75 12.34
N ILE A 403 13.81 1.61 13.55
CA ILE A 403 15.14 1.01 13.73
C ILE A 403 15.19 -0.42 13.19
N ASN A 404 14.14 -1.23 13.42
CA ASN A 404 14.10 -2.63 12.98
C ASN A 404 13.77 -2.79 11.47
N ALA A 405 13.24 -1.77 10.81
CA ALA A 405 13.06 -1.74 9.37
C ALA A 405 14.37 -1.39 8.62
N ILE A 406 15.32 -0.68 9.24
CA ILE A 406 16.57 -0.24 8.61
C ILE A 406 17.37 -1.39 7.96
N PRO A 407 17.62 -2.54 8.60
CA PRO A 407 18.42 -3.60 7.96
C PRO A 407 17.81 -4.09 6.65
N SER A 408 16.49 -4.28 6.62
CA SER A 408 15.78 -4.71 5.40
C SER A 408 15.74 -3.62 4.33
N THR A 409 15.61 -2.37 4.73
CA THR A 409 15.70 -1.22 3.82
C THR A 409 17.09 -1.10 3.20
N LEU A 410 18.16 -1.36 3.96
CA LEU A 410 19.54 -1.38 3.42
C LEU A 410 19.74 -2.49 2.39
N ILE A 411 19.19 -3.68 2.62
CA ILE A 411 19.20 -4.77 1.62
C ILE A 411 18.44 -4.35 0.36
N ALA A 412 17.27 -3.71 0.52
CA ALA A 412 16.51 -3.20 -0.63
C ALA A 412 17.29 -2.12 -1.40
N ILE A 413 17.97 -1.18 -0.70
CA ILE A 413 18.86 -0.19 -1.32
C ILE A 413 19.94 -0.89 -2.14
N ILE A 414 20.60 -1.90 -1.58
CA ILE A 414 21.66 -2.63 -2.29
C ILE A 414 21.09 -3.28 -3.57
N CYS A 415 19.94 -3.92 -3.48
CA CYS A 415 19.34 -4.59 -4.64
C CYS A 415 18.86 -3.61 -5.71
N PHE A 416 18.20 -2.50 -5.35
CA PHE A 416 17.70 -1.55 -6.34
C PHE A 416 18.79 -0.64 -6.93
N LYS A 417 19.87 -0.37 -6.18
CA LYS A 417 20.88 0.58 -6.60
C LYS A 417 22.09 -0.07 -7.29
N PHE A 418 22.45 -1.30 -6.90
CA PHE A 418 23.72 -1.91 -7.32
C PHE A 418 23.56 -3.22 -8.10
N LEU A 419 22.34 -3.77 -8.19
CA LEU A 419 22.04 -4.86 -9.10
C LEU A 419 21.35 -4.35 -10.35
#